data_144ef47a1644bba5c32fcdeb76e6a00d
#
_entry.id   144ef47a1644bba5c32fcdeb76e6a00d
#
_cell.length_a   1.000
_cell.length_b   1.000
_cell.length_c   1.000
_cell.angle_alpha   90.00
_cell.angle_beta   90.00
_cell.angle_gamma   90.00
#
_symmetry.space_group_name_H-M   'P 1'
#
loop_
_entity.id
_entity.type
_entity.pdbx_description
1 polymer ?
#
loop_
_entity_poly.entity_id
_entity_poly.type
_entity_poly.pdbx_seq_one_letter_code
_entity_poly.pdbx_strand_id
1 'polypeptide(L)'
;MLPRIIRRSSRALGPVACTALLLIGGTELSASPEGAATETFFDDFSYGSVGELEAHGWTARTKTGWPGIENAAWRKEDVSFQADPSNPGNRILRMTSSTDGTPPHTFQTQICQQRKFKEGTYAARIHFSDGPSQGPSGDVVVESCYTYSTVDIPKNPNYSECDFEYLPTAGWGQKGPALFITTWGTADPLPDGTGDNVHNAFPGAQGGWHVLVLQVAGGHVRYYFDGKLMADHAGRFYPREVMSLNFNLWFTQEGVGSSRLPRSYHEEIDWVYFEKDSVLSPDMVAQRVRALRSAGTSWQDSVESMGLPCPCNN
;
A
#
# COMPACT_ATOMS: atom_id res chain seq x y z
N MET A 1 77.69 15.62 24.56
CA MET A 1 78.75 16.30 23.79
C MET A 1 78.10 17.26 22.80
N LEU A 2 78.01 18.53 23.19
CA LEU A 2 77.97 19.70 22.31
C LEU A 2 79.37 20.00 21.89
N PRO A 3 79.74 20.81 20.89
CA PRO A 3 79.04 21.91 20.23
C PRO A 3 79.35 22.04 18.70
N ARG A 4 78.64 22.89 17.94
CA ARG A 4 79.24 24.18 17.49
C ARG A 4 78.32 24.98 16.57
N ILE A 5 78.14 26.22 17.02
CA ILE A 5 77.58 27.37 16.31
C ILE A 5 78.57 27.87 15.22
N ILE A 6 78.05 28.23 14.01
CA ILE A 6 78.71 29.25 13.17
C ILE A 6 77.62 30.22 12.64
N ARG A 7 77.77 31.48 12.99
CA ARG A 7 77.11 32.69 12.45
C ARG A 7 77.82 33.17 11.17
N ARG A 8 77.09 33.81 10.32
CA ARG A 8 77.33 34.99 9.46
C ARG A 8 76.55 34.84 8.15
N SER A 9 76.01 35.85 7.51
CA SER A 9 75.97 37.30 7.63
C SER A 9 74.89 37.83 6.69
N SER A 10 74.22 38.91 7.06
CA SER A 10 73.22 39.70 6.34
C SER A 10 73.77 40.28 5.01
N ARG A 11 72.90 40.24 3.96
CA ARG A 11 72.91 41.29 2.92
C ARG A 11 71.42 41.57 2.55
N ALA A 12 71.07 42.83 2.71
CA ALA A 12 69.80 43.43 2.26
C ALA A 12 69.90 43.70 0.76
N LEU A 13 68.81 43.41 0.04
CA LEU A 13 68.50 43.93 -1.30
C LEU A 13 67.06 44.32 -1.36
N GLY A 14 66.75 45.44 -1.95
CA GLY A 14 65.54 46.20 -1.88
C GLY A 14 64.33 45.66 -2.60
N PRO A 15 63.20 46.39 -2.53
CA PRO A 15 61.91 45.88 -2.93
C PRO A 15 61.66 45.92 -4.44
N VAL A 16 61.29 44.79 -5.04
CA VAL A 16 60.71 44.70 -6.37
C VAL A 16 59.23 44.66 -6.17
N ALA A 17 58.49 45.68 -6.62
CA ALA A 17 57.06 45.73 -6.67
C ALA A 17 56.56 44.77 -7.76
N CYS A 18 55.97 43.64 -7.36
CA CYS A 18 55.19 42.78 -8.26
C CYS A 18 53.71 43.14 -8.13
N THR A 19 53.20 43.75 -9.19
CA THR A 19 51.76 44.00 -9.37
C THR A 19 51.06 42.66 -9.58
N ALA A 20 50.37 42.15 -8.56
CA ALA A 20 49.54 40.97 -8.69
C ALA A 20 48.20 41.34 -9.32
N LEU A 21 47.97 40.87 -10.55
CA LEU A 21 46.66 40.88 -11.19
C LEU A 21 45.78 39.86 -10.50
N LEU A 22 44.78 40.33 -9.72
CA LEU A 22 43.72 39.47 -9.19
C LEU A 22 42.76 39.09 -10.34
N LEU A 23 42.91 37.89 -10.89
CA LEU A 23 41.89 37.22 -11.65
C LEU A 23 40.82 36.75 -10.66
N ILE A 24 39.70 37.48 -10.59
CA ILE A 24 38.48 37.01 -9.94
C ILE A 24 37.89 35.94 -10.84
N GLY A 25 38.24 34.68 -10.61
CA GLY A 25 37.59 33.55 -11.16
C GLY A 25 36.19 33.42 -10.52
N GLY A 26 35.16 33.89 -11.21
CA GLY A 26 33.78 33.60 -10.84
C GLY A 26 33.59 32.08 -10.95
N THR A 27 33.50 31.40 -9.80
CA THR A 27 32.94 30.05 -9.76
C THR A 27 31.43 30.18 -10.02
N GLU A 28 31.02 29.90 -11.23
CA GLU A 28 29.60 29.61 -11.49
C GLU A 28 29.25 28.43 -10.61
N LEU A 29 28.45 28.67 -9.55
CA LEU A 29 27.74 27.61 -8.88
C LEU A 29 26.78 27.00 -9.93
N SER A 30 27.17 25.86 -10.50
CA SER A 30 26.24 25.00 -11.20
C SER A 30 25.10 24.72 -10.26
N ALA A 31 23.92 25.30 -10.55
CA ALA A 31 22.68 24.89 -9.91
C ALA A 31 22.57 23.37 -10.15
N SER A 32 22.52 22.59 -9.08
CA SER A 32 22.12 21.19 -9.18
C SER A 32 20.79 21.15 -9.92
N PRO A 33 20.55 20.19 -10.82
CA PRO A 33 19.27 20.06 -11.48
C PRO A 33 18.20 19.99 -10.38
N GLU A 34 17.21 20.86 -10.47
CA GLU A 34 16.01 20.84 -9.63
C GLU A 34 15.54 19.40 -9.60
N GLY A 35 15.56 18.75 -8.42
CA GLY A 35 15.20 17.36 -8.29
C GLY A 35 13.81 17.17 -8.89
N ALA A 36 13.65 16.18 -9.77
CA ALA A 36 12.36 15.84 -10.32
C ALA A 36 11.34 15.73 -9.18
N ALA A 37 10.19 16.41 -9.34
CA ALA A 37 9.15 16.38 -8.32
C ALA A 37 8.77 14.92 -8.02
N THR A 38 8.73 14.56 -6.75
CA THR A 38 8.41 13.20 -6.34
C THR A 38 6.99 12.84 -6.76
N GLU A 39 6.84 11.77 -7.52
CA GLU A 39 5.52 11.28 -7.94
C GLU A 39 4.82 10.63 -6.73
N THR A 40 3.63 11.15 -6.40
CA THR A 40 2.85 10.69 -5.24
C THR A 40 1.40 10.44 -5.61
N PHE A 41 0.81 9.47 -4.93
CA PHE A 41 -0.64 9.24 -4.88
C PHE A 41 -1.10 9.33 -3.44
N PHE A 42 -2.17 10.10 -3.20
CA PHE A 42 -2.82 10.22 -1.90
C PHE A 42 -4.32 10.34 -2.09
N ASP A 43 -5.07 9.63 -1.27
CA ASP A 43 -6.52 9.70 -1.21
C ASP A 43 -6.99 9.48 0.23
N ASP A 44 -7.75 10.43 0.79
CA ASP A 44 -8.33 10.29 2.13
C ASP A 44 -9.82 9.93 2.10
N PHE A 45 -10.31 9.53 0.93
CA PHE A 45 -11.69 9.08 0.70
C PHE A 45 -12.77 10.06 1.17
N SER A 46 -12.49 11.35 1.13
CA SER A 46 -13.45 12.42 1.46
C SER A 46 -14.50 12.61 0.35
N TYR A 47 -15.21 11.53 0.01
CA TYR A 47 -16.23 11.50 -1.04
C TYR A 47 -17.64 11.45 -0.47
N GLY A 48 -18.62 11.88 -1.29
CA GLY A 48 -20.04 11.77 -1.01
C GLY A 48 -20.70 10.57 -1.70
N SER A 49 -20.05 9.99 -2.72
CA SER A 49 -20.63 8.92 -3.56
C SER A 49 -19.56 8.06 -4.22
N VAL A 50 -19.97 6.85 -4.65
CA VAL A 50 -19.11 5.97 -5.47
C VAL A 50 -18.78 6.62 -6.82
N GLY A 51 -19.66 7.44 -7.38
CA GLY A 51 -19.36 8.17 -8.62
C GLY A 51 -18.22 9.18 -8.47
N GLU A 52 -18.08 9.82 -7.30
CA GLU A 52 -16.92 10.68 -7.00
C GLU A 52 -15.64 9.85 -6.86
N LEU A 53 -15.69 8.70 -6.18
CA LEU A 53 -14.58 7.76 -6.09
C LEU A 53 -14.11 7.32 -7.50
N GLU A 54 -15.07 6.93 -8.37
CA GLU A 54 -14.78 6.49 -9.75
C GLU A 54 -14.18 7.64 -10.59
N ALA A 55 -14.58 8.89 -10.36
CA ALA A 55 -14.01 10.07 -11.03
C ALA A 55 -12.53 10.30 -10.66
N HIS A 56 -12.04 9.73 -9.56
CA HIS A 56 -10.65 9.78 -9.10
C HIS A 56 -9.84 8.52 -9.48
N GLY A 57 -10.32 7.76 -10.47
CA GLY A 57 -9.60 6.63 -11.08
C GLY A 57 -9.76 5.30 -10.34
N TRP A 58 -10.57 5.26 -9.31
CA TRP A 58 -10.97 4.01 -8.68
C TRP A 58 -12.04 3.29 -9.49
N THR A 59 -12.13 1.99 -9.31
CA THR A 59 -13.21 1.16 -9.84
C THR A 59 -13.78 0.35 -8.69
N ALA A 60 -15.08 0.45 -8.46
CA ALA A 60 -15.80 -0.46 -7.58
C ALA A 60 -16.22 -1.71 -8.38
N ARG A 61 -15.83 -2.89 -7.89
CA ARG A 61 -16.01 -4.15 -8.60
C ARG A 61 -17.49 -4.52 -8.70
N THR A 62 -17.87 -4.98 -9.91
CA THR A 62 -19.20 -5.56 -10.19
C THR A 62 -19.12 -6.89 -10.93
N LYS A 63 -17.95 -7.23 -11.51
CA LYS A 63 -17.72 -8.48 -12.21
C LYS A 63 -17.64 -9.64 -11.21
N THR A 64 -18.47 -10.67 -11.42
CA THR A 64 -18.44 -11.93 -10.68
C THR A 64 -17.16 -12.72 -10.94
N GLY A 65 -16.82 -13.65 -10.06
CA GLY A 65 -15.66 -14.52 -10.20
C GLY A 65 -14.74 -14.45 -9.00
N TRP A 66 -13.61 -15.13 -9.11
CA TRP A 66 -12.56 -15.21 -8.10
C TRP A 66 -11.99 -13.82 -7.69
N PRO A 67 -11.59 -13.60 -6.40
CA PRO A 67 -11.72 -14.53 -5.27
C PRO A 67 -13.16 -14.57 -4.75
N GLY A 68 -13.44 -15.49 -3.83
CA GLY A 68 -14.69 -15.58 -3.09
C GLY A 68 -15.53 -16.80 -3.41
N ILE A 69 -16.75 -16.83 -2.88
CA ILE A 69 -17.70 -17.92 -3.02
C ILE A 69 -18.24 -17.94 -4.45
N GLU A 70 -18.27 -19.11 -5.06
CA GLU A 70 -18.89 -19.29 -6.37
C GLU A 70 -20.35 -18.82 -6.36
N ASN A 71 -20.74 -18.03 -7.35
CA ASN A 71 -22.05 -17.37 -7.49
C ASN A 71 -22.37 -16.28 -6.45
N ALA A 72 -21.42 -15.86 -5.62
CA ALA A 72 -21.54 -14.61 -4.87
C ALA A 72 -21.40 -13.40 -5.81
N ALA A 73 -22.09 -12.30 -5.47
CA ALA A 73 -22.01 -11.07 -6.25
C ALA A 73 -21.03 -10.08 -5.63
N TRP A 74 -20.29 -9.38 -6.49
CA TRP A 74 -19.54 -8.19 -6.12
C TRP A 74 -20.41 -6.96 -6.34
N ARG A 75 -20.53 -6.10 -5.32
CA ARG A 75 -21.51 -5.01 -5.32
C ARG A 75 -20.88 -3.67 -5.01
N LYS A 76 -20.96 -2.73 -5.96
CA LYS A 76 -20.51 -1.36 -5.76
C LYS A 76 -21.45 -0.56 -4.85
N GLU A 77 -22.70 -0.95 -4.74
CA GLU A 77 -23.72 -0.34 -3.89
C GLU A 77 -23.40 -0.51 -2.40
N ASP A 78 -22.54 -1.48 -2.05
CA ASP A 78 -22.10 -1.77 -0.70
C ASP A 78 -20.81 -1.01 -0.32
N VAL A 79 -20.32 -0.13 -1.19
CA VAL A 79 -19.28 0.87 -0.91
C VAL A 79 -19.96 2.18 -0.50
N SER A 80 -19.56 2.73 0.63
CA SER A 80 -20.14 3.95 1.19
C SER A 80 -19.10 4.84 1.86
N PHE A 81 -19.48 6.08 2.13
CA PHE A 81 -18.60 7.08 2.78
C PHE A 81 -19.33 7.66 3.98
N GLN A 82 -18.67 7.69 5.12
CA GLN A 82 -19.26 8.16 6.36
C GLN A 82 -18.30 9.04 7.16
N ALA A 83 -18.82 9.79 8.13
CA ALA A 83 -17.97 10.47 9.09
C ALA A 83 -17.24 9.44 9.95
N ASP A 84 -15.96 9.68 10.22
CA ASP A 84 -15.21 8.90 11.19
C ASP A 84 -15.81 9.11 12.59
N PRO A 85 -16.29 8.07 13.27
CA PRO A 85 -16.90 8.22 14.61
C PRO A 85 -15.95 8.82 15.64
N SER A 86 -14.64 8.63 15.47
CA SER A 86 -13.62 9.17 16.38
C SER A 86 -13.21 10.61 16.02
N ASN A 87 -13.46 11.05 14.78
CA ASN A 87 -13.16 12.38 14.29
C ASN A 87 -14.22 12.83 13.26
N PRO A 88 -15.36 13.39 13.68
CA PRO A 88 -16.49 13.72 12.80
C PRO A 88 -16.16 14.70 11.65
N GLY A 89 -15.03 15.40 11.72
CA GLY A 89 -14.53 16.23 10.63
C GLY A 89 -13.83 15.47 9.51
N ASN A 90 -13.53 14.19 9.73
CA ASN A 90 -12.92 13.27 8.78
C ASN A 90 -13.99 12.36 8.14
N ARG A 91 -13.79 11.99 6.89
CA ARG A 91 -14.61 10.97 6.23
C ARG A 91 -13.76 9.73 5.99
N ILE A 92 -14.42 8.59 5.99
CA ILE A 92 -13.80 7.29 5.73
C ILE A 92 -14.62 6.54 4.69
N LEU A 93 -13.95 5.76 3.89
CA LEU A 93 -14.58 4.75 3.04
C LEU A 93 -14.97 3.55 3.90
N ARG A 94 -16.17 3.01 3.71
CA ARG A 94 -16.63 1.76 4.28
C ARG A 94 -17.04 0.81 3.18
N MET A 95 -16.47 -0.38 3.21
CA MET A 95 -16.90 -1.53 2.44
C MET A 95 -17.76 -2.43 3.32
N THR A 96 -18.85 -2.95 2.77
CA THR A 96 -19.75 -3.88 3.46
C THR A 96 -19.86 -5.16 2.68
N SER A 97 -19.66 -6.30 3.33
CA SER A 97 -19.96 -7.61 2.76
C SER A 97 -20.95 -8.35 3.63
N SER A 98 -21.88 -9.07 3.02
CA SER A 98 -23.00 -9.68 3.76
C SER A 98 -23.39 -11.03 3.19
N THR A 99 -24.00 -11.87 4.03
CA THR A 99 -24.49 -13.18 3.65
C THR A 99 -25.64 -13.62 4.54
N ASP A 100 -26.53 -14.47 4.01
CA ASP A 100 -27.47 -15.28 4.80
C ASP A 100 -27.05 -16.76 4.88
N GLY A 101 -25.82 -17.05 4.46
CA GLY A 101 -25.29 -18.41 4.40
C GLY A 101 -25.63 -19.13 3.09
N THR A 102 -26.10 -18.43 2.07
CA THR A 102 -26.33 -18.99 0.73
C THR A 102 -25.59 -18.18 -0.33
N PRO A 103 -24.98 -18.82 -1.36
CA PRO A 103 -24.26 -18.10 -2.39
C PRO A 103 -25.06 -16.99 -3.10
N PRO A 104 -26.35 -17.18 -3.47
CA PRO A 104 -27.13 -16.13 -4.14
C PRO A 104 -27.38 -14.88 -3.27
N HIS A 105 -27.27 -15.00 -1.95
CA HIS A 105 -27.43 -13.90 -1.00
C HIS A 105 -26.11 -13.57 -0.29
N THR A 106 -25.00 -13.89 -0.95
CA THR A 106 -23.66 -13.49 -0.51
C THR A 106 -23.15 -12.36 -1.40
N PHE A 107 -22.85 -11.23 -0.77
CA PHE A 107 -22.40 -10.01 -1.41
C PHE A 107 -21.02 -9.62 -0.88
N GLN A 108 -20.13 -9.25 -1.78
CA GLN A 108 -18.74 -8.92 -1.51
C GLN A 108 -18.42 -7.56 -2.09
N THR A 109 -17.40 -6.90 -1.55
CA THR A 109 -16.96 -5.58 -2.02
C THR A 109 -15.47 -5.56 -2.32
N GLN A 110 -15.12 -4.83 -3.38
CA GLN A 110 -13.74 -4.53 -3.77
C GLN A 110 -13.70 -3.18 -4.46
N ILE A 111 -12.66 -2.42 -4.17
CA ILE A 111 -12.25 -1.27 -4.98
C ILE A 111 -10.81 -1.44 -5.44
N CYS A 112 -10.50 -0.94 -6.61
CA CYS A 112 -9.15 -0.94 -7.15
C CYS A 112 -8.81 0.34 -7.90
N GLN A 113 -7.54 0.76 -7.84
CA GLN A 113 -6.98 1.86 -8.62
C GLN A 113 -6.32 1.31 -9.91
N GLN A 114 -6.03 2.17 -10.88
CA GLN A 114 -5.32 1.81 -12.10
C GLN A 114 -3.97 1.15 -11.81
N ARG A 115 -3.51 0.29 -12.71
CA ARG A 115 -2.15 -0.29 -12.63
C ARG A 115 -1.11 0.72 -13.07
N LYS A 116 -0.37 1.27 -12.13
CA LYS A 116 0.71 2.23 -12.38
C LYS A 116 1.74 2.29 -11.25
N PHE A 117 1.57 1.48 -10.23
CA PHE A 117 2.40 1.46 -9.04
C PHE A 117 3.39 0.30 -9.12
N LYS A 118 4.66 0.52 -8.79
CA LYS A 118 5.67 -0.53 -8.76
C LYS A 118 6.64 -0.32 -7.60
N GLU A 119 7.82 0.23 -7.84
CA GLU A 119 8.79 0.51 -6.78
C GLU A 119 8.40 1.77 -6.01
N GLY A 120 8.61 1.74 -4.68
CA GLY A 120 8.28 2.85 -3.81
C GLY A 120 7.74 2.39 -2.45
N THR A 121 7.16 3.34 -1.73
CA THR A 121 6.50 3.10 -0.45
C THR A 121 5.00 3.28 -0.58
N TYR A 122 4.27 2.25 -0.25
CA TYR A 122 2.81 2.20 -0.16
C TYR A 122 2.40 2.26 1.29
N ALA A 123 1.29 2.91 1.60
CA ALA A 123 0.73 2.86 2.94
C ALA A 123 -0.78 3.07 2.92
N ALA A 124 -1.46 2.51 3.91
CA ALA A 124 -2.87 2.74 4.16
C ALA A 124 -3.16 2.77 5.66
N ARG A 125 -4.19 3.52 6.06
CA ARG A 125 -4.78 3.41 7.38
C ARG A 125 -6.13 2.73 7.25
N ILE A 126 -6.21 1.53 7.82
CA ILE A 126 -7.34 0.62 7.68
C ILE A 126 -7.86 0.22 9.05
N HIS A 127 -9.16 0.01 9.16
CA HIS A 127 -9.80 -0.57 10.33
C HIS A 127 -10.23 -2.00 10.02
N PHE A 128 -9.62 -2.95 10.71
CA PHE A 128 -10.03 -4.35 10.69
C PHE A 128 -11.10 -4.62 11.75
N SER A 129 -12.01 -5.54 11.44
CA SER A 129 -13.09 -5.95 12.34
C SER A 129 -12.89 -7.38 12.82
N ASP A 130 -12.96 -7.62 14.14
CA ASP A 130 -12.80 -8.98 14.71
C ASP A 130 -14.04 -9.87 14.55
N GLY A 131 -15.04 -9.43 13.80
CA GLY A 131 -16.27 -10.20 13.56
C GLY A 131 -17.35 -9.39 12.87
N PRO A 132 -18.54 -9.96 12.69
CA PRO A 132 -19.61 -9.28 12.00
C PRO A 132 -20.09 -8.04 12.77
N SER A 133 -20.41 -6.99 12.03
CA SER A 133 -21.07 -5.79 12.55
C SER A 133 -22.53 -6.04 12.89
N GLN A 134 -23.13 -7.07 12.29
CA GLN A 134 -24.49 -7.52 12.54
C GLN A 134 -24.61 -9.03 12.32
N GLY A 135 -25.38 -9.71 13.18
CA GLY A 135 -25.68 -11.14 13.08
C GLY A 135 -24.61 -12.03 13.74
N PRO A 136 -24.72 -13.36 13.58
CA PRO A 136 -23.83 -14.32 14.21
C PRO A 136 -22.47 -14.40 13.49
N SER A 137 -21.41 -14.62 14.26
CA SER A 137 -20.06 -14.93 13.75
C SER A 137 -19.97 -16.38 13.24
N GLY A 138 -18.92 -16.67 12.47
CA GLY A 138 -18.58 -18.02 12.02
C GLY A 138 -18.30 -18.15 10.54
N ASP A 139 -18.32 -17.06 9.79
CA ASP A 139 -17.89 -17.03 8.39
C ASP A 139 -16.38 -16.84 8.32
N VAL A 140 -15.77 -17.39 7.26
CA VAL A 140 -14.36 -17.13 6.94
C VAL A 140 -14.31 -15.94 6.00
N VAL A 141 -14.04 -14.78 6.56
CA VAL A 141 -13.98 -13.48 5.88
C VAL A 141 -12.53 -13.05 5.77
N VAL A 142 -12.19 -12.38 4.68
CA VAL A 142 -10.90 -11.71 4.47
C VAL A 142 -11.13 -10.23 4.31
N GLU A 143 -10.42 -9.44 5.11
CA GLU A 143 -10.31 -7.99 5.05
C GLU A 143 -8.90 -7.67 4.54
N SER A 144 -8.77 -6.99 3.40
CA SER A 144 -7.44 -6.87 2.79
C SER A 144 -7.12 -5.54 2.14
N CYS A 145 -5.83 -5.19 2.27
CA CYS A 145 -5.15 -4.15 1.51
C CYS A 145 -4.01 -4.81 0.73
N TYR A 146 -4.06 -4.70 -0.60
CA TYR A 146 -3.11 -5.40 -1.44
C TYR A 146 -2.80 -4.68 -2.75
N THR A 147 -1.75 -5.13 -3.40
CA THR A 147 -1.36 -4.68 -4.74
C THR A 147 -1.23 -5.88 -5.65
N TYR A 148 -1.69 -5.80 -6.90
CA TYR A 148 -1.43 -6.88 -7.85
C TYR A 148 -1.37 -6.37 -9.30
N SER A 149 -0.72 -7.14 -10.17
CA SER A 149 -0.63 -6.84 -11.59
C SER A 149 -1.92 -7.29 -12.32
N THR A 150 -1.99 -8.49 -12.81
CA THR A 150 -3.21 -9.11 -13.34
C THR A 150 -2.95 -10.60 -13.54
N VAL A 151 -3.99 -11.41 -13.38
CA VAL A 151 -3.94 -12.85 -13.67
C VAL A 151 -4.57 -13.06 -15.05
N ASP A 152 -3.80 -12.77 -16.09
CA ASP A 152 -4.20 -12.94 -17.50
C ASP A 152 -3.80 -14.31 -18.07
N ILE A 153 -2.70 -14.87 -17.58
CA ILE A 153 -2.18 -16.17 -17.97
C ILE A 153 -1.91 -17.00 -16.70
N PRO A 154 -2.36 -18.26 -16.62
CA PRO A 154 -2.04 -19.15 -15.52
C PRO A 154 -0.54 -19.22 -15.28
N LYS A 155 -0.13 -19.01 -14.02
CA LYS A 155 1.29 -19.05 -13.59
C LYS A 155 2.20 -18.11 -14.37
N ASN A 156 1.67 -16.94 -14.77
CA ASN A 156 2.49 -15.91 -15.43
C ASN A 156 3.73 -15.60 -14.57
N PRO A 157 4.97 -15.80 -15.08
CA PRO A 157 6.18 -15.56 -14.30
C PRO A 157 6.42 -14.08 -13.98
N ASN A 158 5.70 -13.17 -14.61
CA ASN A 158 5.74 -11.74 -14.33
C ASN A 158 4.66 -11.28 -13.35
N TYR A 159 3.77 -12.20 -12.92
CA TYR A 159 2.78 -11.88 -11.91
C TYR A 159 3.43 -11.27 -10.67
N SER A 160 2.79 -10.27 -10.13
CA SER A 160 3.27 -9.51 -8.98
C SER A 160 2.08 -9.20 -8.07
N GLU A 161 2.18 -9.58 -6.78
CA GLU A 161 1.15 -9.29 -5.78
C GLU A 161 1.79 -9.22 -4.39
N CYS A 162 1.31 -8.30 -3.57
CA CYS A 162 1.78 -8.07 -2.21
C CYS A 162 0.57 -7.76 -1.31
N ASP A 163 0.38 -8.57 -0.26
CA ASP A 163 -0.87 -8.59 0.50
C ASP A 163 -0.67 -8.38 1.99
N PHE A 164 -1.60 -7.63 2.57
CA PHE A 164 -2.01 -7.73 3.96
C PHE A 164 -3.44 -8.25 3.98
N GLU A 165 -3.67 -9.40 4.62
CA GLU A 165 -4.97 -10.06 4.67
C GLU A 165 -5.28 -10.47 6.11
N TYR A 166 -6.34 -9.90 6.67
CA TYR A 166 -6.80 -10.24 8.00
C TYR A 166 -8.02 -11.16 7.93
N LEU A 167 -7.93 -12.29 8.62
CA LEU A 167 -9.02 -13.24 8.81
C LEU A 167 -9.47 -13.20 10.28
N PRO A 168 -10.63 -12.62 10.61
CA PRO A 168 -11.05 -12.41 11.99
C PRO A 168 -11.50 -13.67 12.73
N THR A 169 -11.84 -14.73 12.04
CA THR A 169 -12.39 -15.93 12.68
C THR A 169 -11.45 -17.12 12.61
N ALA A 170 -11.10 -17.53 11.43
CA ALA A 170 -10.23 -18.68 11.14
C ALA A 170 -9.99 -18.73 9.62
N GLY A 171 -9.26 -19.69 9.12
CA GLY A 171 -9.05 -19.94 7.70
C GLY A 171 -7.58 -20.17 7.38
N TRP A 172 -7.31 -20.69 6.19
CA TRP A 172 -5.98 -20.96 5.66
C TRP A 172 -5.04 -21.67 6.66
N GLY A 173 -5.60 -22.68 7.38
CA GLY A 173 -4.88 -23.47 8.36
C GLY A 173 -4.79 -22.87 9.76
N GLN A 174 -5.25 -21.65 10.00
CA GLN A 174 -5.36 -21.05 11.34
C GLN A 174 -6.71 -21.41 11.98
N LYS A 175 -6.69 -21.64 13.30
CA LYS A 175 -7.89 -22.00 14.09
C LYS A 175 -8.58 -20.80 14.73
N GLY A 176 -8.05 -19.62 14.55
CA GLY A 176 -8.54 -18.36 15.10
C GLY A 176 -8.08 -17.18 14.24
N PRO A 177 -8.29 -15.94 14.69
CA PRO A 177 -7.94 -14.76 13.93
C PRO A 177 -6.44 -14.73 13.62
N ALA A 178 -6.11 -14.27 12.42
CA ALA A 178 -4.72 -14.13 11.98
C ALA A 178 -4.58 -13.09 10.87
N LEU A 179 -3.46 -12.35 10.91
CA LEU A 179 -2.99 -11.53 9.80
C LEU A 179 -2.02 -12.36 8.96
N PHE A 180 -2.27 -12.41 7.66
CA PHE A 180 -1.37 -12.98 6.66
C PHE A 180 -0.68 -11.85 5.91
N ILE A 181 0.61 -12.04 5.67
CA ILE A 181 1.45 -11.18 4.84
C ILE A 181 2.02 -12.05 3.75
N THR A 182 1.64 -11.80 2.51
CA THR A 182 1.97 -12.66 1.38
C THR A 182 2.62 -11.87 0.25
N THR A 183 3.60 -12.47 -0.43
CA THR A 183 4.11 -11.97 -1.71
C THR A 183 4.09 -13.11 -2.72
N TRP A 184 3.38 -12.88 -3.83
CA TRP A 184 3.23 -13.87 -4.90
C TRP A 184 4.19 -13.61 -6.05
N GLY A 185 4.83 -14.66 -6.52
CA GLY A 185 5.64 -14.67 -7.74
C GLY A 185 4.90 -15.19 -8.97
N THR A 186 3.87 -16.00 -8.76
CA THR A 186 2.93 -16.49 -9.78
C THR A 186 1.57 -16.72 -9.15
N ALA A 187 0.50 -16.61 -9.93
CA ALA A 187 -0.84 -17.04 -9.52
C ALA A 187 -1.48 -17.87 -10.62
N ASP A 188 -2.38 -18.76 -10.22
CA ASP A 188 -3.26 -19.49 -11.11
C ASP A 188 -4.68 -18.94 -10.95
N PRO A 189 -5.36 -18.52 -12.03
CA PRO A 189 -6.74 -18.04 -11.94
C PRO A 189 -7.76 -19.15 -11.65
N LEU A 190 -7.30 -20.42 -11.54
CA LEU A 190 -8.15 -21.53 -11.21
C LEU A 190 -8.57 -21.54 -9.75
N PRO A 191 -9.73 -22.15 -9.41
CA PRO A 191 -10.30 -22.11 -8.06
C PRO A 191 -9.43 -22.68 -6.94
N ASP A 192 -8.41 -23.45 -7.26
CA ASP A 192 -7.50 -24.04 -6.28
C ASP A 192 -6.42 -23.07 -5.78
N GLY A 193 -6.35 -21.84 -6.36
CA GLY A 193 -5.43 -20.80 -5.93
C GLY A 193 -3.96 -21.20 -5.91
N THR A 194 -3.58 -22.21 -6.68
CA THR A 194 -2.19 -22.68 -6.71
C THR A 194 -1.30 -21.65 -7.37
N GLY A 195 -0.34 -21.17 -6.64
CA GLY A 195 0.67 -20.23 -7.11
C GLY A 195 1.92 -20.37 -6.27
N ASP A 196 2.98 -19.71 -6.72
CA ASP A 196 4.23 -19.65 -5.97
C ASP A 196 4.26 -18.38 -5.14
N ASN A 197 4.21 -18.51 -3.82
CA ASN A 197 4.24 -17.40 -2.88
C ASN A 197 5.19 -17.65 -1.71
N VAL A 198 5.51 -16.61 -1.00
CA VAL A 198 6.08 -16.63 0.33
C VAL A 198 5.15 -15.86 1.27
N HIS A 199 4.84 -16.44 2.43
CA HIS A 199 3.95 -15.80 3.38
C HIS A 199 4.39 -16.01 4.83
N ASN A 200 3.88 -15.11 5.68
CA ASN A 200 3.97 -15.18 7.12
C ASN A 200 2.55 -15.05 7.69
N ALA A 201 2.22 -15.89 8.67
CA ALA A 201 0.96 -15.80 9.42
C ALA A 201 1.23 -15.34 10.85
N PHE A 202 0.46 -14.36 11.32
CA PHE A 202 0.56 -13.78 12.65
C PHE A 202 -0.77 -14.00 13.38
N PRO A 203 -0.88 -15.08 14.20
CA PRO A 203 -2.08 -15.37 14.96
C PRO A 203 -2.40 -14.29 15.98
N GLY A 204 -3.66 -13.99 16.15
CA GLY A 204 -4.21 -13.04 17.11
C GLY A 204 -5.20 -12.07 16.48
N ALA A 205 -6.09 -11.53 17.29
CA ALA A 205 -7.04 -10.51 16.89
C ALA A 205 -6.32 -9.20 16.53
N GLN A 206 -6.81 -8.56 15.47
CA GLN A 206 -6.28 -7.31 14.92
C GLN A 206 -7.40 -6.28 14.71
N GLY A 207 -8.50 -6.37 15.48
CA GLY A 207 -9.58 -5.39 15.36
C GLY A 207 -9.15 -4.00 15.81
N GLY A 208 -9.47 -2.99 14.99
CA GLY A 208 -9.14 -1.60 15.23
C GLY A 208 -8.43 -0.93 14.06
N TRP A 209 -8.04 0.33 14.26
CA TRP A 209 -7.30 1.10 13.26
C TRP A 209 -5.81 0.76 13.27
N HIS A 210 -5.28 0.45 12.09
CA HIS A 210 -3.87 0.12 11.87
C HIS A 210 -3.29 0.93 10.72
N VAL A 211 -1.97 1.16 10.76
CA VAL A 211 -1.20 1.73 9.66
C VAL A 211 -0.35 0.64 9.05
N LEU A 212 -0.66 0.29 7.82
CA LEU A 212 0.07 -0.65 6.99
C LEU A 212 1.07 0.12 6.14
N VAL A 213 2.32 -0.34 6.07
CA VAL A 213 3.32 0.22 5.15
C VAL A 213 4.00 -0.92 4.41
N LEU A 214 4.03 -0.83 3.08
CA LEU A 214 4.71 -1.75 2.18
C LEU A 214 5.82 -0.98 1.45
N GLN A 215 7.03 -1.47 1.50
CA GLN A 215 8.16 -0.94 0.72
C GLN A 215 8.56 -1.96 -0.34
N VAL A 216 8.52 -1.55 -1.60
CA VAL A 216 9.02 -2.33 -2.75
C VAL A 216 10.25 -1.59 -3.29
N ALA A 217 11.42 -2.02 -2.92
CA ALA A 217 12.67 -1.35 -3.31
C ALA A 217 13.91 -2.24 -3.14
N GLY A 218 14.87 -2.08 -4.06
CA GLY A 218 16.18 -2.70 -3.96
C GLY A 218 16.16 -4.24 -3.90
N GLY A 219 15.19 -4.89 -4.54
CA GLY A 219 15.03 -6.34 -4.53
C GLY A 219 14.34 -6.90 -3.27
N HIS A 220 13.82 -6.04 -2.40
CA HIS A 220 13.14 -6.40 -1.16
C HIS A 220 11.71 -5.88 -1.13
N VAL A 221 10.82 -6.64 -0.50
CA VAL A 221 9.44 -6.29 -0.20
C VAL A 221 9.28 -6.34 1.32
N ARG A 222 9.23 -5.17 1.95
CA ARG A 222 9.16 -5.04 3.41
C ARG A 222 7.79 -4.59 3.85
N TYR A 223 7.24 -5.32 4.80
CA TYR A 223 5.91 -5.11 5.34
C TYR A 223 5.99 -4.63 6.78
N TYR A 224 5.35 -3.50 7.06
CA TYR A 224 5.24 -2.96 8.41
C TYR A 224 3.77 -2.87 8.82
N PHE A 225 3.51 -3.24 10.05
CA PHE A 225 2.22 -3.12 10.70
C PHE A 225 2.41 -2.27 11.97
N ASP A 226 1.75 -1.13 12.06
CA ASP A 226 1.90 -0.13 13.12
C ASP A 226 3.37 0.22 13.43
N GLY A 227 4.13 0.45 12.38
CA GLY A 227 5.54 0.82 12.48
C GLY A 227 6.52 -0.34 12.72
N LYS A 228 6.04 -1.55 13.03
CA LYS A 228 6.87 -2.74 13.26
C LYS A 228 7.10 -3.49 11.96
N LEU A 229 8.36 -3.79 11.63
CA LEU A 229 8.69 -4.69 10.52
C LEU A 229 8.17 -6.12 10.83
N MET A 230 7.29 -6.62 9.99
CA MET A 230 6.67 -7.93 10.13
C MET A 230 7.31 -8.96 9.20
N ALA A 231 7.64 -8.57 7.96
CA ALA A 231 8.25 -9.46 6.97
C ALA A 231 9.19 -8.68 6.04
N ASP A 232 10.19 -9.38 5.49
CA ASP A 232 11.09 -8.91 4.43
C ASP A 232 11.23 -10.05 3.41
N HIS A 233 10.50 -9.95 2.32
CA HIS A 233 10.52 -10.93 1.23
C HIS A 233 11.44 -10.46 0.10
N ALA A 234 12.01 -11.37 -0.67
CA ALA A 234 12.98 -11.02 -1.70
C ALA A 234 13.09 -12.10 -2.80
N GLY A 235 14.02 -11.87 -3.72
CA GLY A 235 14.37 -12.84 -4.76
C GLY A 235 13.29 -12.98 -5.82
N ARG A 236 12.84 -14.22 -6.10
CA ARG A 236 11.87 -14.50 -7.16
C ARG A 236 10.48 -13.89 -6.92
N PHE A 237 10.17 -13.49 -5.69
CA PHE A 237 8.92 -12.87 -5.29
C PHE A 237 8.92 -11.35 -5.43
N TYR A 238 10.04 -10.73 -5.79
CA TYR A 238 10.10 -9.29 -6.01
C TYR A 238 9.23 -8.89 -7.21
N PRO A 239 8.35 -7.89 -7.07
CA PRO A 239 7.43 -7.47 -8.11
C PRO A 239 8.12 -7.11 -9.42
N ARG A 240 7.62 -7.64 -10.53
CA ARG A 240 8.15 -7.46 -11.89
C ARG A 240 7.30 -6.55 -12.75
N GLU A 241 6.00 -6.54 -12.51
CA GLU A 241 5.01 -5.76 -13.23
C GLU A 241 4.51 -4.57 -12.42
N VAL A 242 3.93 -3.59 -13.10
CA VAL A 242 3.16 -2.53 -12.45
C VAL A 242 1.87 -3.10 -11.87
N MET A 243 1.53 -2.65 -10.68
CA MET A 243 0.43 -3.14 -9.88
C MET A 243 -0.65 -2.07 -9.72
N SER A 244 -1.83 -2.50 -9.33
CA SER A 244 -2.93 -1.67 -8.82
C SER A 244 -2.86 -1.58 -7.29
N LEU A 245 -3.53 -0.58 -6.71
CA LEU A 245 -3.86 -0.53 -5.28
C LEU A 245 -5.27 -1.05 -5.09
N ASN A 246 -5.48 -1.92 -4.11
CA ASN A 246 -6.76 -2.60 -3.92
C ASN A 246 -7.12 -2.74 -2.45
N PHE A 247 -8.42 -2.73 -2.20
CA PHE A 247 -9.03 -3.15 -0.95
C PHE A 247 -10.17 -4.10 -1.28
N ASN A 248 -10.28 -5.21 -0.57
CA ASN A 248 -11.44 -6.08 -0.70
C ASN A 248 -11.87 -6.71 0.62
N LEU A 249 -13.17 -6.91 0.74
CA LEU A 249 -13.83 -7.60 1.83
C LEU A 249 -14.66 -8.73 1.21
N TRP A 250 -14.29 -9.98 1.49
CA TRP A 250 -14.84 -11.14 0.81
C TRP A 250 -14.90 -12.38 1.68
N PHE A 251 -15.70 -13.36 1.27
CA PHE A 251 -15.85 -14.65 1.95
C PHE A 251 -15.02 -15.71 1.22
N THR A 252 -14.22 -16.49 1.96
CA THR A 252 -13.44 -17.58 1.35
C THR A 252 -14.33 -18.74 0.89
N GLN A 253 -13.80 -19.60 0.05
CA GLN A 253 -14.49 -20.83 -0.35
C GLN A 253 -14.64 -21.86 0.79
N GLU A 254 -13.83 -21.75 1.85
CA GLU A 254 -13.97 -22.58 3.06
C GLU A 254 -15.28 -22.29 3.80
N GLY A 255 -15.83 -21.11 3.53
CA GLY A 255 -17.22 -20.97 3.66
C GLY A 255 -17.82 -19.89 4.53
N VAL A 256 -19.05 -19.68 4.17
CA VAL A 256 -20.01 -19.06 5.07
C VAL A 256 -20.47 -20.10 6.08
N GLY A 257 -20.61 -19.68 7.32
CA GLY A 257 -21.10 -20.51 8.42
C GLY A 257 -22.50 -21.09 8.13
N SER A 258 -22.86 -22.13 8.85
CA SER A 258 -24.12 -22.85 8.68
C SER A 258 -25.39 -22.05 9.05
N SER A 259 -25.23 -20.89 9.68
CA SER A 259 -26.35 -19.99 10.03
C SER A 259 -27.08 -19.52 8.78
N ARG A 260 -28.42 -19.41 8.86
CA ARG A 260 -29.26 -18.80 7.84
C ARG A 260 -29.76 -17.40 8.27
N LEU A 261 -29.22 -16.87 9.35
CA LEU A 261 -29.49 -15.49 9.75
C LEU A 261 -28.62 -14.54 8.95
N PRO A 262 -29.15 -13.39 8.51
CA PRO A 262 -28.35 -12.36 7.85
C PRO A 262 -27.24 -11.86 8.77
N ARG A 263 -26.07 -11.62 8.19
CA ARG A 263 -24.90 -11.02 8.85
C ARG A 263 -24.10 -10.16 7.91
N SER A 264 -23.46 -9.16 8.48
CA SER A 264 -22.69 -8.19 7.71
C SER A 264 -21.34 -7.93 8.37
N TYR A 265 -20.35 -7.67 7.54
CA TYR A 265 -18.97 -7.35 7.92
C TYR A 265 -18.60 -6.00 7.32
N HIS A 266 -17.74 -5.25 8.00
CA HIS A 266 -17.26 -3.97 7.53
C HIS A 266 -15.74 -3.94 7.55
N GLU A 267 -15.19 -3.34 6.51
CA GLU A 267 -13.80 -2.89 6.45
C GLU A 267 -13.82 -1.40 6.17
N GLU A 268 -13.00 -0.62 6.89
CA GLU A 268 -12.99 0.84 6.76
C GLU A 268 -11.60 1.34 6.42
N ILE A 269 -11.51 2.29 5.51
CA ILE A 269 -10.25 2.88 5.06
C ILE A 269 -10.31 4.39 5.28
N ASP A 270 -9.32 4.94 5.99
CA ASP A 270 -9.18 6.35 6.29
C ASP A 270 -8.39 7.09 5.20
N TRP A 271 -7.31 6.48 4.74
CA TRP A 271 -6.48 7.03 3.66
C TRP A 271 -5.57 5.97 3.06
N VAL A 272 -5.12 6.25 1.85
CA VAL A 272 -4.06 5.52 1.16
C VAL A 272 -3.01 6.50 0.64
N TYR A 273 -1.75 6.08 0.63
CA TYR A 273 -0.60 6.86 0.19
C TYR A 273 0.38 6.00 -0.61
N PHE A 274 0.97 6.58 -1.64
CA PHE A 274 2.11 5.99 -2.34
C PHE A 274 3.11 7.10 -2.72
N GLU A 275 4.40 6.80 -2.57
CA GLU A 275 5.50 7.64 -3.06
C GLU A 275 6.45 6.79 -3.90
N LYS A 276 6.53 7.11 -5.20
CA LYS A 276 7.28 6.36 -6.19
C LYS A 276 8.77 6.46 -5.92
N ASP A 277 9.48 5.36 -6.17
CA ASP A 277 10.96 5.26 -6.09
C ASP A 277 11.55 5.73 -4.75
N SER A 278 10.75 5.75 -3.69
CA SER A 278 11.12 6.24 -2.34
C SER A 278 11.01 5.15 -1.29
N VAL A 279 11.98 5.08 -0.40
CA VAL A 279 11.96 4.19 0.78
C VAL A 279 11.72 5.03 2.03
N LEU A 280 10.47 5.15 2.42
CA LEU A 280 10.04 5.93 3.57
C LEU A 280 9.85 5.03 4.79
N SER A 281 10.39 5.44 5.93
CA SER A 281 10.02 4.79 7.20
C SER A 281 8.54 5.06 7.53
N PRO A 282 7.89 4.22 8.37
CA PRO A 282 6.52 4.48 8.83
C PRO A 282 6.31 5.89 9.42
N ASP A 283 7.29 6.42 10.15
CA ASP A 283 7.25 7.79 10.68
C ASP A 283 7.28 8.86 9.57
N MET A 284 8.08 8.64 8.52
CA MET A 284 8.11 9.55 7.36
C MET A 284 6.78 9.52 6.60
N VAL A 285 6.18 8.36 6.41
CA VAL A 285 4.83 8.23 5.84
C VAL A 285 3.82 9.04 6.67
N ALA A 286 3.84 8.86 8.00
CA ALA A 286 2.95 9.60 8.90
C ALA A 286 3.17 11.12 8.80
N GLN A 287 4.40 11.59 8.58
CA GLN A 287 4.70 13.02 8.36
C GLN A 287 4.15 13.50 7.02
N ARG A 288 4.31 12.74 5.92
CA ARG A 288 3.78 13.07 4.59
C ARG A 288 2.26 13.22 4.63
N VAL A 289 1.56 12.22 5.16
CA VAL A 289 0.09 12.23 5.26
C VAL A 289 -0.40 13.40 6.13
N ARG A 290 0.25 13.67 7.28
CA ARG A 290 -0.09 14.84 8.09
C ARG A 290 0.10 16.16 7.34
N ALA A 291 1.17 16.29 6.56
CA ALA A 291 1.42 17.50 5.77
C ALA A 291 0.33 17.72 4.72
N LEU A 292 -0.05 16.67 3.97
CA LEU A 292 -1.13 16.72 2.97
C LEU A 292 -2.45 17.13 3.62
N ARG A 293 -2.86 16.48 4.71
CA ARG A 293 -4.09 16.81 5.44
C ARG A 293 -4.07 18.23 6.02
N SER A 294 -2.94 18.67 6.56
CA SER A 294 -2.79 20.04 7.09
C SER A 294 -2.87 21.11 5.99
N ALA A 295 -2.52 20.76 4.75
CA ALA A 295 -2.70 21.60 3.58
C ALA A 295 -4.12 21.56 3.00
N GLY A 296 -5.03 20.75 3.58
CA GLY A 296 -6.39 20.55 3.08
C GLY A 296 -6.45 19.70 1.81
N THR A 297 -5.40 18.92 1.53
CA THR A 297 -5.37 18.01 0.38
C THR A 297 -6.13 16.74 0.74
N SER A 298 -7.25 16.47 0.07
CA SER A 298 -8.02 15.22 0.19
C SER A 298 -7.62 14.19 -0.85
N TRP A 299 -7.13 14.66 -2.00
CA TRP A 299 -6.69 13.81 -3.09
C TRP A 299 -5.52 14.44 -3.85
N GLN A 300 -4.56 13.63 -4.24
CA GLN A 300 -3.44 14.00 -5.10
C GLN A 300 -2.99 12.79 -5.90
N ASP A 301 -2.79 12.97 -7.20
CA ASP A 301 -2.25 11.95 -8.09
C ASP A 301 -1.30 12.59 -9.10
N SER A 302 -0.01 12.41 -8.88
CA SER A 302 1.05 12.82 -9.80
C SER A 302 1.81 11.62 -10.38
N VAL A 303 1.38 10.39 -10.05
CA VAL A 303 1.97 9.17 -10.61
C VAL A 303 1.55 9.03 -12.06
N GLU A 304 2.53 8.93 -12.95
CA GLU A 304 2.27 8.84 -14.39
C GLU A 304 1.36 7.65 -14.72
N SER A 305 0.30 7.92 -15.50
CA SER A 305 -0.60 6.87 -15.96
C SER A 305 0.06 6.01 -17.02
N MET A 306 0.05 4.70 -16.82
CA MET A 306 0.53 3.70 -17.78
C MET A 306 -0.52 3.31 -18.82
N GLY A 307 -1.72 3.92 -18.77
CA GLY A 307 -2.85 3.53 -19.64
C GLY A 307 -3.39 2.11 -19.38
N LEU A 308 -3.02 1.50 -18.26
CA LEU A 308 -3.46 0.16 -17.88
C LEU A 308 -4.67 0.28 -16.95
N PRO A 309 -5.79 -0.39 -17.27
CA PRO A 309 -6.98 -0.30 -16.45
C PRO A 309 -6.79 -0.97 -15.08
N CYS A 310 -7.70 -0.64 -14.17
CA CYS A 310 -7.89 -1.40 -12.95
C CYS A 310 -8.27 -2.85 -13.28
N PRO A 311 -7.65 -3.86 -12.66
CA PRO A 311 -7.89 -5.24 -13.04
C PRO A 311 -9.13 -5.87 -12.41
N CYS A 312 -9.81 -5.24 -11.44
CA CYS A 312 -10.88 -5.90 -10.70
C CYS A 312 -12.18 -6.10 -11.49
N ASN A 313 -12.33 -5.50 -12.66
CA ASN A 313 -13.45 -5.73 -13.59
C ASN A 313 -12.99 -6.28 -14.96
N ASN A 314 -11.75 -6.77 -15.06
CA ASN A 314 -11.21 -7.34 -16.32
C ASN A 314 -11.38 -8.86 -16.39
#